data_f629bb6c2b39dff8713dba124f10ab51
#
_entry.id   f629bb6c2b39dff8713dba124f10ab51
#
_cell.length_a   1.000
_cell.length_b   1.000
_cell.length_c   1.000
_cell.angle_alpha   90.00
_cell.angle_beta   90.00
_cell.angle_gamma   90.00
#
_symmetry.space_group_name_H-M   'P 1'
#
loop_
_entity.id
_entity.type
_entity.pdbx_description
1 polymer ?
#
loop_
_entity_poly.entity_id
_entity_poly.type
_entity_poly.pdbx_seq_one_letter_code
_entity_poly.pdbx_strand_id
1 'polypeptide(L)'
;DYKDYMNEQVKKNIPESEKVRVILGGKERMDTIKNGTTAITNDNGIHDDDVIVIHDAVRPFVTEKILNDSIDCAAEYGACVCGLPCADTILHSKGGEYVEDIPVRSELYSGQAPDSFRLAHFIQMQDNLTEEQKKVITGTSQICTMNNQPIHLIEGDAINFKITTDSDLLIVRTLLGGK
;
A
#
# COMPACT_ATOMS: atom_id res chain seq x y z
N ASP A 1 9.04 11.04 20.93
CA ASP A 1 7.92 10.46 20.19
C ASP A 1 8.20 10.58 18.69
N TYR A 2 7.99 9.52 17.93
CA TYR A 2 8.22 9.52 16.48
C TYR A 2 7.37 10.56 15.75
N LYS A 3 6.21 10.90 16.26
CA LYS A 3 5.34 11.93 15.68
C LYS A 3 5.98 13.31 15.68
N ASP A 4 6.65 13.69 16.76
CA ASP A 4 7.30 14.99 16.86
C ASP A 4 8.50 15.05 15.90
N TYR A 5 9.29 13.98 15.84
CA TYR A 5 10.37 13.83 14.88
C TYR A 5 9.87 13.94 13.44
N MET A 6 8.79 13.22 13.09
CA MET A 6 8.22 13.28 11.73
C MET A 6 7.69 14.67 11.38
N ASN A 7 7.02 15.34 12.31
CA ASN A 7 6.58 16.73 12.11
C ASN A 7 7.74 17.69 11.85
N GLU A 8 8.87 17.51 12.54
CA GLU A 8 10.09 18.29 12.29
C GLU A 8 10.66 18.00 10.90
N GLN A 9 10.75 16.72 10.50
CA GLN A 9 11.24 16.34 9.18
C GLN A 9 10.35 16.87 8.05
N VAL A 10 9.03 16.82 8.19
CA VAL A 10 8.07 17.38 7.23
C VAL A 10 8.32 18.87 7.05
N LYS A 11 8.34 19.64 8.15
CA LYS A 11 8.59 21.09 8.10
C LYS A 11 9.92 21.46 7.45
N LYS A 12 10.94 20.64 7.68
CA LYS A 12 12.30 20.90 7.18
C LYS A 12 12.47 20.57 5.70
N ASN A 13 11.81 19.52 5.21
CA ASN A 13 12.14 18.89 3.94
C ASN A 13 11.03 19.01 2.89
N ILE A 14 9.79 19.37 3.26
CA ILE A 14 8.66 19.43 2.35
C ILE A 14 8.22 20.88 2.15
N PRO A 15 8.33 21.44 0.91
CA PRO A 15 8.00 22.85 0.61
C PRO A 15 6.56 23.23 0.97
N GLU A 16 5.59 22.32 0.73
CA GLU A 16 4.17 22.52 1.02
C GLU A 16 3.77 21.71 2.27
N SER A 17 4.53 21.90 3.36
CA SER A 17 4.35 21.12 4.59
C SER A 17 2.98 21.31 5.26
N GLU A 18 2.26 22.37 4.95
CA GLU A 18 0.88 22.62 5.41
C GLU A 18 -0.13 21.61 4.84
N LYS A 19 0.18 21.00 3.70
CA LYS A 19 -0.63 19.92 3.09
C LYS A 19 -0.38 18.55 3.72
N VAL A 20 0.63 18.45 4.57
CA VAL A 20 1.04 17.19 5.19
C VAL A 20 0.61 17.15 6.66
N ARG A 21 -0.16 16.13 7.00
CA ARG A 21 -0.59 15.88 8.37
C ARG A 21 0.05 14.60 8.91
N VAL A 22 0.81 14.71 9.99
CA VAL A 22 1.34 13.55 10.70
C VAL A 22 0.35 13.14 11.79
N ILE A 23 -0.12 11.91 11.72
CA ILE A 23 -1.03 11.33 12.71
C ILE A 23 -0.35 10.19 13.48
N LEU A 24 -0.91 9.81 14.62
CA LEU A 24 -0.47 8.62 15.34
C LEU A 24 -0.96 7.38 14.61
N GLY A 25 -0.06 6.40 14.47
CA GLY A 25 -0.43 5.06 14.02
C GLY A 25 -1.32 4.34 15.04
N GLY A 26 -1.86 3.21 14.63
CA GLY A 26 -2.57 2.29 15.50
C GLY A 26 -1.68 1.17 16.01
N LYS A 27 -2.28 0.21 16.68
CA LYS A 27 -1.60 -0.96 17.23
C LYS A 27 -1.15 -1.90 16.11
N GLU A 28 -2.00 -2.04 15.10
CA GLU A 28 -1.76 -2.83 13.91
C GLU A 28 -1.79 -1.94 12.66
N ARG A 29 -1.33 -2.47 11.51
CA ARG A 29 -1.34 -1.75 10.23
C ARG A 29 -2.74 -1.23 9.85
N MET A 30 -3.76 -2.06 10.06
CA MET A 30 -5.14 -1.69 9.74
C MET A 30 -5.69 -0.57 10.63
N ASP A 31 -5.31 -0.54 11.91
CA ASP A 31 -5.67 0.57 12.80
C ASP A 31 -5.02 1.88 12.35
N THR A 32 -3.76 1.80 11.89
CA THR A 32 -3.05 2.96 11.34
C THR A 32 -3.76 3.51 10.11
N ILE A 33 -4.18 2.64 9.19
CA ILE A 33 -4.93 3.04 8.00
C ILE A 33 -6.30 3.63 8.40
N LYS A 34 -7.00 3.02 9.35
CA LYS A 34 -8.27 3.56 9.87
C LYS A 34 -8.11 4.93 10.52
N ASN A 35 -7.04 5.14 11.27
CA ASN A 35 -6.72 6.47 11.82
C ASN A 35 -6.49 7.49 10.69
N GLY A 36 -5.81 7.08 9.60
CA GLY A 36 -5.59 7.91 8.42
C GLY A 36 -6.89 8.28 7.72
N THR A 37 -7.73 7.31 7.40
CA THR A 37 -9.03 7.55 6.76
C THR A 37 -9.92 8.43 7.63
N THR A 38 -9.97 8.18 8.94
CA THR A 38 -10.72 8.99 9.90
C THR A 38 -10.22 10.45 9.94
N ALA A 39 -8.91 10.66 9.91
CA ALA A 39 -8.34 12.01 9.90
C ALA A 39 -8.72 12.75 8.61
N ILE A 40 -8.64 12.09 7.45
CA ILE A 40 -9.00 12.67 6.15
C ILE A 40 -10.49 13.04 6.14
N THR A 41 -11.36 12.14 6.59
CA THR A 41 -12.82 12.37 6.56
C THR A 41 -13.26 13.46 7.54
N ASN A 42 -12.60 13.57 8.70
CA ASN A 42 -12.89 14.64 9.66
C ASN A 42 -12.48 16.02 9.15
N ASP A 43 -11.40 16.10 8.35
CA ASP A 43 -10.89 17.37 7.85
C ASP A 43 -11.64 17.84 6.58
N ASN A 44 -12.03 16.90 5.71
CA ASN A 44 -12.51 17.23 4.36
C ASN A 44 -13.93 16.72 4.05
N GLY A 45 -14.50 15.88 4.92
CA GLY A 45 -15.72 15.13 4.60
C GLY A 45 -15.46 13.95 3.68
N ILE A 46 -16.49 13.44 3.03
CA ILE A 46 -16.45 12.36 2.03
C ILE A 46 -17.27 12.83 0.84
N HIS A 47 -16.67 12.78 -0.36
CA HIS A 47 -17.34 13.08 -1.62
C HIS A 47 -17.35 11.84 -2.52
N ASP A 48 -18.31 11.75 -3.42
CA ASP A 48 -18.53 10.55 -4.24
C ASP A 48 -17.33 10.20 -5.12
N ASP A 49 -16.56 11.20 -5.54
CA ASP A 49 -15.42 11.03 -6.44
C ASP A 49 -14.07 10.93 -5.71
N ASP A 50 -14.05 10.99 -4.37
CA ASP A 50 -12.81 10.93 -3.62
C ASP A 50 -12.12 9.58 -3.80
N VAL A 51 -10.83 9.64 -4.12
CA VAL A 51 -9.94 8.48 -4.19
C VAL A 51 -8.89 8.57 -3.08
N ILE A 52 -8.77 7.52 -2.29
CA ILE A 52 -7.67 7.35 -1.33
C ILE A 52 -6.56 6.51 -1.96
N VAL A 53 -5.32 6.98 -1.81
CA VAL A 53 -4.10 6.26 -2.20
C VAL A 53 -3.35 5.86 -0.95
N ILE A 54 -3.12 4.57 -0.76
CA ILE A 54 -2.40 4.01 0.39
C ILE A 54 -1.05 3.50 -0.10
N HIS A 55 0.02 4.15 0.38
CA HIS A 55 1.37 3.85 -0.05
C HIS A 55 2.30 3.47 1.11
N ASP A 56 3.25 2.56 0.85
CA ASP A 56 4.25 2.15 1.83
C ASP A 56 5.39 3.19 1.89
N ALA A 57 5.66 3.77 3.06
CA ALA A 57 6.76 4.73 3.26
C ALA A 57 8.15 4.16 2.88
N VAL A 58 8.29 2.84 2.88
CA VAL A 58 9.52 2.12 2.51
C VAL A 58 9.62 1.81 1.00
N ARG A 59 8.79 2.42 0.15
CA ARG A 59 8.87 2.38 -1.32
C ARG A 59 9.08 3.79 -1.89
N PRO A 60 10.24 4.40 -1.69
CA PRO A 60 10.46 5.81 -2.06
C PRO A 60 10.59 6.05 -3.58
N PHE A 61 10.66 4.99 -4.38
CA PHE A 61 10.86 5.08 -5.84
C PHE A 61 9.56 4.87 -6.63
N VAL A 62 8.39 5.08 -6.01
CA VAL A 62 7.12 5.10 -6.74
C VAL A 62 7.18 6.21 -7.81
N THR A 63 6.75 5.87 -9.03
CA THR A 63 6.74 6.83 -10.14
C THR A 63 5.41 7.60 -10.20
N GLU A 64 5.45 8.81 -10.77
CA GLU A 64 4.24 9.59 -11.03
C GLU A 64 3.26 8.81 -11.91
N LYS A 65 3.76 8.04 -12.88
CA LYS A 65 2.93 7.18 -13.72
C LYS A 65 2.13 6.17 -12.89
N ILE A 66 2.78 5.44 -11.98
CA ILE A 66 2.10 4.45 -11.12
C ILE A 66 1.04 5.12 -10.26
N LEU A 67 1.34 6.30 -9.69
CA LEU A 67 0.38 7.05 -8.88
C LEU A 67 -0.85 7.47 -9.69
N ASN A 68 -0.65 8.06 -10.86
CA ASN A 68 -1.74 8.50 -11.72
C ASN A 68 -2.56 7.31 -12.24
N ASP A 69 -1.92 6.27 -12.76
CA ASP A 69 -2.61 5.06 -13.22
C ASP A 69 -3.45 4.43 -12.09
N SER A 70 -2.95 4.44 -10.85
CA SER A 70 -3.68 3.88 -9.71
C SER A 70 -4.90 4.71 -9.31
N ILE A 71 -4.79 6.03 -9.40
CA ILE A 71 -5.90 6.97 -9.11
C ILE A 71 -6.97 6.81 -10.18
N ASP A 72 -6.60 6.87 -11.46
CA ASP A 72 -7.53 6.75 -12.59
C ASP A 72 -8.25 5.40 -12.55
N CYS A 73 -7.51 4.32 -12.32
CA CYS A 73 -8.07 2.99 -12.22
C CYS A 73 -9.05 2.86 -11.03
N ALA A 74 -8.71 3.38 -9.85
CA ALA A 74 -9.60 3.38 -8.70
C ALA A 74 -10.82 4.28 -8.91
N ALA A 75 -10.67 5.40 -9.59
CA ALA A 75 -11.77 6.27 -9.97
C ALA A 75 -12.75 5.60 -10.94
N GLU A 76 -12.27 4.78 -11.86
CA GLU A 76 -13.11 4.07 -12.83
C GLU A 76 -13.74 2.81 -12.23
N TYR A 77 -12.93 1.98 -11.54
CA TYR A 77 -13.35 0.62 -11.14
C TYR A 77 -13.60 0.44 -9.64
N GLY A 78 -13.32 1.47 -8.83
CA GLY A 78 -13.57 1.45 -7.38
C GLY A 78 -12.40 0.97 -6.53
N ALA A 79 -11.55 0.09 -7.03
CA ALA A 79 -10.37 -0.42 -6.34
C ALA A 79 -9.26 -0.82 -7.31
N CYS A 80 -8.02 -0.49 -6.95
CA CYS A 80 -6.84 -0.75 -7.75
C CYS A 80 -5.66 -1.21 -6.86
N VAL A 81 -4.88 -2.16 -7.36
CA VAL A 81 -3.62 -2.61 -6.77
C VAL A 81 -2.52 -2.61 -7.83
N CYS A 82 -1.32 -2.26 -7.40
CA CYS A 82 -0.13 -2.29 -8.24
C CYS A 82 0.63 -3.61 -8.07
N GLY A 83 1.07 -4.23 -9.16
CA GLY A 83 1.82 -5.48 -9.09
C GLY A 83 2.67 -5.79 -10.30
N LEU A 84 3.67 -6.64 -10.12
CA LEU A 84 4.55 -7.16 -11.17
C LEU A 84 4.33 -8.65 -11.37
N PRO A 85 4.34 -9.14 -12.62
CA PRO A 85 4.40 -10.58 -12.87
C PRO A 85 5.58 -11.21 -12.12
N CYS A 86 5.37 -12.35 -11.47
CA CYS A 86 6.46 -13.05 -10.80
C CYS A 86 7.50 -13.55 -11.79
N ALA A 87 8.76 -13.16 -11.62
CA ALA A 87 9.88 -13.59 -12.44
C ALA A 87 10.36 -14.99 -12.04
N ASP A 88 10.42 -15.26 -10.74
CA ASP A 88 10.89 -16.53 -10.18
C ASP A 88 9.75 -17.54 -10.02
N THR A 89 10.13 -18.83 -9.94
CA THR A 89 9.21 -19.91 -9.56
C THR A 89 8.85 -19.76 -8.09
N ILE A 90 7.56 -19.68 -7.78
CA ILE A 90 7.05 -19.59 -6.41
C ILE A 90 6.87 -21.01 -5.86
N LEU A 91 7.46 -21.26 -4.70
CA LEU A 91 7.36 -22.52 -3.97
C LEU A 91 6.42 -22.33 -2.77
N HIS A 92 5.34 -23.08 -2.71
CA HIS A 92 4.45 -23.07 -1.55
C HIS A 92 4.90 -24.14 -0.56
N SER A 93 5.15 -23.71 0.70
CA SER A 93 5.55 -24.59 1.81
C SER A 93 4.99 -24.06 3.12
N LYS A 94 4.23 -24.84 3.86
CA LYS A 94 3.68 -24.43 5.16
C LYS A 94 4.73 -24.39 6.28
N GLY A 95 5.72 -25.24 6.22
CA GLY A 95 6.75 -25.37 7.26
C GLY A 95 8.15 -24.96 6.81
N GLY A 96 8.37 -24.63 5.54
CA GLY A 96 9.68 -24.28 4.98
C GLY A 96 10.62 -25.48 4.74
N GLU A 97 10.20 -26.71 5.07
CA GLU A 97 11.03 -27.91 4.93
C GLU A 97 10.75 -28.65 3.62
N TYR A 98 9.47 -28.79 3.26
CA TYR A 98 9.05 -29.48 2.03
C TYR A 98 8.22 -28.54 1.15
N VAL A 99 8.41 -28.65 -0.17
CA VAL A 99 7.57 -27.98 -1.15
C VAL A 99 6.28 -28.78 -1.28
N GLU A 100 5.14 -28.15 -1.02
CA GLU A 100 3.82 -28.78 -1.10
C GLU A 100 3.17 -28.57 -2.47
N ASP A 101 3.42 -27.40 -3.07
CA ASP A 101 2.85 -27.00 -4.36
C ASP A 101 3.75 -25.98 -5.06
N ILE A 102 3.63 -25.94 -6.39
CA ILE A 102 4.28 -24.95 -7.25
C ILE A 102 3.19 -24.33 -8.13
N PRO A 103 2.67 -23.15 -7.71
CA PRO A 103 1.61 -22.48 -8.46
C PRO A 103 2.03 -22.09 -9.88
N VAL A 104 1.06 -21.95 -10.77
CA VAL A 104 1.29 -21.52 -12.16
C VAL A 104 1.80 -20.09 -12.17
N ARG A 105 3.09 -19.91 -12.46
CA ARG A 105 3.79 -18.61 -12.37
C ARG A 105 3.12 -17.51 -13.20
N SER A 106 2.59 -17.83 -14.37
CA SER A 106 1.93 -16.84 -15.24
C SER A 106 0.64 -16.24 -14.65
N GLU A 107 0.12 -16.81 -13.57
CA GLU A 107 -1.06 -16.32 -12.85
C GLU A 107 -0.70 -15.55 -11.58
N LEU A 108 0.60 -15.41 -11.28
CA LEU A 108 1.08 -14.82 -10.05
C LEU A 108 1.71 -13.46 -10.28
N TYR A 109 1.35 -12.53 -9.40
CA TYR A 109 1.88 -11.17 -9.35
C TYR A 109 2.43 -10.85 -7.96
N SER A 110 3.59 -10.24 -7.92
CA SER A 110 4.15 -9.67 -6.70
C SER A 110 3.49 -8.32 -6.43
N GLY A 111 2.65 -8.25 -5.39
CA GLY A 111 1.95 -7.02 -5.02
C GLY A 111 2.92 -5.93 -4.57
N GLN A 112 2.70 -4.73 -5.08
CA GLN A 112 3.40 -3.52 -4.68
C GLN A 112 2.38 -2.52 -4.09
N ALA A 113 2.86 -1.36 -3.62
CA ALA A 113 2.03 -0.20 -3.35
C ALA A 113 2.27 0.84 -4.47
N PRO A 114 1.28 1.71 -4.76
CA PRO A 114 0.07 1.99 -3.99
C PRO A 114 -1.06 0.98 -4.17
N ASP A 115 -1.93 0.91 -3.15
CA ASP A 115 -3.30 0.43 -3.26
C ASP A 115 -4.22 1.66 -3.27
N SER A 116 -5.14 1.76 -4.22
CA SER A 116 -6.03 2.92 -4.37
C SER A 116 -7.50 2.51 -4.41
N PHE A 117 -8.37 3.32 -3.79
CA PHE A 117 -9.78 2.97 -3.63
C PHE A 117 -10.67 4.22 -3.71
N ARG A 118 -11.92 4.08 -4.15
CA ARG A 118 -12.96 5.06 -3.84
C ARG A 118 -13.11 5.15 -2.32
N LEU A 119 -12.94 6.35 -1.77
CA LEU A 119 -12.84 6.56 -0.31
C LEU A 119 -14.07 6.05 0.45
N ALA A 120 -15.26 6.42 0.00
CA ALA A 120 -16.51 5.99 0.64
C ALA A 120 -16.65 4.47 0.66
N HIS A 121 -16.34 3.81 -0.46
CA HIS A 121 -16.42 2.36 -0.60
C HIS A 121 -15.35 1.66 0.28
N PHE A 122 -14.14 2.20 0.34
CA PHE A 122 -13.08 1.67 1.18
C PHE A 122 -13.46 1.70 2.67
N ILE A 123 -14.03 2.80 3.15
CA ILE A 123 -14.50 2.93 4.54
C ILE A 123 -15.59 1.88 4.82
N GLN A 124 -16.57 1.74 3.93
CA GLN A 124 -17.61 0.73 4.07
C GLN A 124 -17.03 -0.69 4.15
N MET A 125 -16.09 -1.03 3.28
CA MET A 125 -15.42 -2.32 3.31
C MET A 125 -14.63 -2.56 4.60
N GLN A 126 -13.96 -1.53 5.15
CA GLN A 126 -13.28 -1.63 6.44
C GLN A 126 -14.26 -1.90 7.58
N ASP A 127 -15.40 -1.23 7.59
CA ASP A 127 -16.40 -1.38 8.66
C ASP A 127 -17.14 -2.74 8.60
N ASN A 128 -17.18 -3.38 7.45
CA ASN A 128 -17.73 -4.72 7.27
C ASN A 128 -16.82 -5.84 7.79
N LEU A 129 -15.55 -5.58 8.07
CA LEU A 129 -14.62 -6.61 8.52
C LEU A 129 -14.93 -7.11 9.92
N THR A 130 -14.96 -8.44 10.10
CA THR A 130 -15.03 -9.07 11.40
C THR A 130 -13.69 -8.94 12.16
N GLU A 131 -13.71 -9.11 13.46
CA GLU A 131 -12.49 -9.07 14.28
C GLU A 131 -11.50 -10.20 13.91
N GLU A 132 -11.99 -11.35 13.46
CA GLU A 132 -11.17 -12.45 12.96
C GLU A 132 -10.47 -12.07 11.64
N GLN A 133 -11.21 -11.45 10.72
CA GLN A 133 -10.65 -10.98 9.43
C GLN A 133 -9.57 -9.91 9.65
N LYS A 134 -9.79 -8.96 10.56
CA LYS A 134 -8.81 -7.91 10.88
C LYS A 134 -7.46 -8.45 11.34
N LYS A 135 -7.45 -9.60 12.04
CA LYS A 135 -6.21 -10.22 12.56
C LYS A 135 -5.34 -10.86 11.48
N VAL A 136 -5.94 -11.27 10.35
CA VAL A 136 -5.21 -12.01 9.29
C VAL A 136 -4.87 -11.14 8.08
N ILE A 137 -5.33 -9.89 8.05
CA ILE A 137 -5.02 -8.96 6.97
C ILE A 137 -3.57 -8.52 7.04
N THR A 138 -2.82 -8.78 5.97
CA THR A 138 -1.43 -8.33 5.81
C THR A 138 -1.29 -7.20 4.78
N GLY A 139 -2.23 -7.08 3.87
CA GLY A 139 -2.27 -6.07 2.80
C GLY A 139 -3.64 -5.43 2.65
N THR A 140 -3.68 -4.18 2.20
CA THR A 140 -4.92 -3.39 2.07
C THR A 140 -5.88 -3.99 1.03
N SER A 141 -5.33 -4.55 -0.05
CA SER A 141 -6.08 -5.22 -1.10
C SER A 141 -6.89 -6.43 -0.63
N GLN A 142 -6.48 -7.08 0.48
CA GLN A 142 -7.24 -8.20 1.07
C GLN A 142 -8.62 -7.76 1.57
N ILE A 143 -8.82 -6.48 1.87
CA ILE A 143 -10.15 -5.95 2.25
C ILE A 143 -11.16 -6.17 1.12
N CYS A 144 -10.75 -5.95 -0.13
CA CYS A 144 -11.62 -6.20 -1.28
C CYS A 144 -12.02 -7.67 -1.38
N THR A 145 -11.04 -8.59 -1.30
CA THR A 145 -11.32 -10.03 -1.41
C THR A 145 -12.21 -10.52 -0.27
N MET A 146 -12.04 -10.00 0.95
CA MET A 146 -12.88 -10.33 2.11
C MET A 146 -14.32 -9.79 2.00
N ASN A 147 -14.52 -8.73 1.21
CA ASN A 147 -15.83 -8.18 0.90
C ASN A 147 -16.40 -8.71 -0.44
N ASN A 148 -15.75 -9.68 -1.09
CA ASN A 148 -16.10 -10.19 -2.43
C ASN A 148 -16.17 -9.07 -3.48
N GLN A 149 -15.32 -8.05 -3.36
CA GLN A 149 -15.22 -6.95 -4.30
C GLN A 149 -14.06 -7.18 -5.26
N PRO A 150 -14.27 -6.97 -6.57
CA PRO A 150 -13.18 -7.03 -7.53
C PRO A 150 -12.16 -5.93 -7.23
N ILE A 151 -10.90 -6.22 -7.51
CA ILE A 151 -9.82 -5.24 -7.46
C ILE A 151 -9.07 -5.32 -8.79
N HIS A 152 -8.85 -4.18 -9.43
CA HIS A 152 -8.11 -4.10 -10.67
C HIS A 152 -6.61 -4.09 -10.42
N LEU A 153 -5.87 -4.77 -11.27
CA LEU A 153 -4.41 -4.85 -11.22
C LEU A 153 -3.83 -3.93 -12.29
N ILE A 154 -2.97 -2.99 -11.87
CA ILE A 154 -2.14 -2.20 -12.79
C ILE A 154 -0.70 -2.69 -12.76
N GLU A 155 0.04 -2.39 -13.83
CA GLU A 155 1.45 -2.74 -13.92
C GLU A 155 2.28 -1.91 -12.95
N GLY A 156 3.11 -2.60 -12.16
CA GLY A 156 4.10 -2.01 -11.28
C GLY A 156 5.43 -1.76 -11.97
N ASP A 157 6.44 -1.39 -11.19
CA ASP A 157 7.80 -1.19 -11.67
C ASP A 157 8.80 -1.89 -10.75
N ALA A 158 9.82 -2.53 -11.31
CA ALA A 158 10.87 -3.18 -10.54
C ALA A 158 11.61 -2.21 -9.63
N ILE A 159 11.72 -0.93 -10.01
CA ILE A 159 12.34 0.10 -9.17
C ILE A 159 11.49 0.45 -7.95
N ASN A 160 10.19 0.22 -7.99
CA ASN A 160 9.27 0.43 -6.88
C ASN A 160 9.34 -0.71 -5.84
N PHE A 161 10.54 -1.21 -5.58
CA PHE A 161 10.77 -2.26 -4.60
C PHE A 161 10.65 -1.74 -3.15
N LYS A 162 10.38 -2.65 -2.23
CA LYS A 162 10.25 -2.35 -0.81
C LYS A 162 11.61 -2.46 -0.11
N ILE A 163 12.04 -1.42 0.57
CA ILE A 163 13.28 -1.40 1.35
C ILE A 163 13.00 -2.05 2.71
N THR A 164 13.49 -3.28 2.90
CA THR A 164 13.23 -4.07 4.11
C THR A 164 14.48 -4.72 4.69
N THR A 165 15.56 -4.79 3.90
CA THR A 165 16.82 -5.45 4.28
C THR A 165 18.02 -4.53 4.03
N ASP A 166 19.17 -4.87 4.62
CA ASP A 166 20.44 -4.17 4.37
C ASP A 166 20.86 -4.28 2.89
N SER A 167 20.52 -5.38 2.22
CA SER A 167 20.75 -5.55 0.78
C SER A 167 19.95 -4.54 -0.04
N ASP A 168 18.70 -4.26 0.34
CA ASP A 168 17.88 -3.25 -0.33
C ASP A 168 18.50 -1.86 -0.16
N LEU A 169 19.04 -1.54 1.03
CA LEU A 169 19.74 -0.28 1.27
C LEU A 169 21.00 -0.14 0.41
N LEU A 170 21.72 -1.24 0.14
CA LEU A 170 22.89 -1.23 -0.75
C LEU A 170 22.45 -0.88 -2.19
N ILE A 171 21.34 -1.46 -2.67
CA ILE A 171 20.76 -1.15 -3.97
C ILE A 171 20.39 0.35 -4.04
N VAL A 172 19.69 0.86 -3.03
CA VAL A 172 19.33 2.28 -2.94
C VAL A 172 20.54 3.20 -3.02
N ARG A 173 21.59 2.92 -2.22
CA ARG A 173 22.82 3.71 -2.25
C ARG A 173 23.47 3.72 -3.64
N THR A 174 23.48 2.57 -4.31
CA THR A 174 24.02 2.46 -5.67
C THR A 174 23.21 3.27 -6.67
N LEU A 175 21.88 3.20 -6.61
CA LEU A 175 20.98 3.96 -7.47
C LEU A 175 21.13 5.49 -7.28
N LEU A 176 21.36 5.93 -6.04
CA LEU A 176 21.55 7.35 -5.70
C LEU A 176 22.99 7.84 -5.92
N GLY A 177 23.86 7.02 -6.54
CA GLY A 177 25.26 7.39 -6.81
C GLY A 177 26.15 7.41 -5.56
N GLY A 178 25.76 6.78 -4.48
CA GLY A 178 26.54 6.59 -3.27
C GLY A 178 27.68 5.58 -3.51
N LYS A 179 28.90 5.99 -3.14
CA LYS A 179 30.05 5.09 -3.03
C LYS A 179 30.02 4.34 -1.71
#